data_1c1b486bc311b922231c9af6468156bf
#
_entry.id   1c1b486bc311b922231c9af6468156bf
#
_cell.length_a   1.000
_cell.length_b   1.000
_cell.length_c   1.000
_cell.angle_alpha   90.00
_cell.angle_beta   90.00
_cell.angle_gamma   90.00
#
_symmetry.space_group_name_H-M   'P 1'
#
loop_
_entity.id
_entity.type
_entity.pdbx_description
1 polymer ?
#
loop_
_entity_poly.entity_id
_entity_poly.type
_entity_poly.pdbx_seq_one_letter_code
_entity_poly.pdbx_strand_id
1 'polypeptide(L)'
;MAKIFYGKQSIDKSDIDAAIKCLKSNFLTTGPKVLEFEKEISKTTGCKYSLSCNSGTSAIFLTALMLKLKKGDNIIIPNINFVASFNIFSFLGCNVYLADVDNRTGQATPDSIIECIKKEKIKKLKCFVTMPLGGLLTNIEEFYNIRKKYKCFWMEDNCHALGSDYIFKKKIEKAGSCKHSDFSIFSFHPIKAITTFEGGCINFRDKKHFEKAKLLRSHGIVRKKNYWDYDVILNGFNFRLNDVSAAVGISQIKRLKKFIAKRQNIAKLYFKLLK
;
A
#
# COMPACT_ATOMS: atom_id res chain seq x y z
N MET A 1 21.41 9.74 28.90
CA MET A 1 21.06 10.17 27.54
C MET A 1 19.75 9.51 27.12
N ALA A 2 18.81 10.24 26.52
CA ALA A 2 17.59 9.66 26.01
C ALA A 2 17.90 8.70 24.82
N LYS A 3 17.38 7.47 24.87
CA LYS A 3 17.59 6.48 23.81
C LYS A 3 16.84 6.92 22.54
N ILE A 4 17.55 7.09 21.44
CA ILE A 4 16.96 7.37 20.13
C ILE A 4 16.68 6.03 19.46
N PHE A 5 15.40 5.76 19.13
CA PHE A 5 14.99 4.56 18.41
C PHE A 5 15.04 4.82 16.92
N TYR A 6 15.25 3.77 16.10
CA TYR A 6 15.17 3.83 14.64
C TYR A 6 13.84 4.41 14.14
N GLY A 7 12.74 4.04 14.77
CA GLY A 7 11.43 4.61 14.53
C GLY A 7 10.54 4.44 15.76
N LYS A 8 9.67 5.40 15.99
CA LYS A 8 8.71 5.38 17.09
C LYS A 8 7.39 5.98 16.65
N GLN A 9 6.31 5.28 16.95
CA GLN A 9 4.95 5.78 16.78
C GLN A 9 4.67 6.98 17.69
N SER A 10 3.69 7.80 17.31
CA SER A 10 3.17 8.88 18.12
C SER A 10 1.72 8.58 18.49
N ILE A 11 1.52 8.05 19.69
CA ILE A 11 0.19 7.79 20.27
C ILE A 11 -0.15 8.88 21.25
N ASP A 12 -1.36 9.40 21.20
CA ASP A 12 -1.89 10.35 22.18
C ASP A 12 -3.22 9.86 22.77
N LYS A 13 -3.81 10.68 23.63
CA LYS A 13 -5.07 10.37 24.31
C LYS A 13 -6.19 10.07 23.32
N SER A 14 -6.25 10.75 22.18
CA SER A 14 -7.33 10.51 21.19
C SER A 14 -7.28 9.13 20.58
N ASP A 15 -6.08 8.56 20.39
CA ASP A 15 -5.89 7.20 19.89
C ASP A 15 -6.32 6.15 20.94
N ILE A 16 -5.93 6.40 22.21
CA ILE A 16 -6.28 5.55 23.34
C ILE A 16 -7.80 5.54 23.54
N ASP A 17 -8.42 6.71 23.54
CA ASP A 17 -9.87 6.85 23.71
C ASP A 17 -10.64 6.18 22.56
N ALA A 18 -10.12 6.28 21.32
CA ALA A 18 -10.72 5.59 20.16
C ALA A 18 -10.66 4.06 20.31
N ALA A 19 -9.53 3.52 20.76
CA ALA A 19 -9.37 2.09 21.03
C ALA A 19 -10.31 1.63 22.16
N ILE A 20 -10.35 2.35 23.29
CA ILE A 20 -11.22 2.03 24.44
C ILE A 20 -12.69 2.05 24.02
N LYS A 21 -13.11 3.08 23.28
CA LYS A 21 -14.48 3.20 22.77
C LYS A 21 -14.85 2.01 21.88
N CYS A 22 -13.93 1.57 21.02
CA CYS A 22 -14.15 0.40 20.18
C CYS A 22 -14.22 -0.88 20.99
N LEU A 23 -13.32 -1.09 21.96
CA LEU A 23 -13.31 -2.26 22.85
C LEU A 23 -14.61 -2.40 23.66
N LYS A 24 -15.27 -1.28 24.00
CA LYS A 24 -16.58 -1.25 24.69
C LYS A 24 -17.77 -1.38 23.74
N SER A 25 -17.54 -1.48 22.43
CA SER A 25 -18.62 -1.61 21.43
C SER A 25 -18.97 -3.09 21.15
N ASN A 26 -20.06 -3.28 20.40
CA ASN A 26 -20.50 -4.63 19.99
C ASN A 26 -19.64 -5.24 18.86
N PHE A 27 -18.69 -4.49 18.28
CA PHE A 27 -17.91 -4.94 17.13
C PHE A 27 -16.41 -4.77 17.38
N LEU A 28 -15.69 -5.89 17.42
CA LEU A 28 -14.22 -5.91 17.49
C LEU A 28 -13.59 -6.28 16.15
N THR A 29 -14.36 -6.89 15.25
CA THR A 29 -13.94 -7.28 13.90
C THR A 29 -15.12 -7.24 12.95
N THR A 30 -14.85 -6.98 11.65
CA THR A 30 -15.88 -6.90 10.59
C THR A 30 -17.01 -5.90 10.86
N GLY A 31 -16.77 -4.93 11.70
CA GLY A 31 -17.72 -3.90 12.10
C GLY A 31 -17.57 -2.58 11.31
N PRO A 32 -18.24 -1.52 11.77
CA PRO A 32 -18.34 -0.27 11.06
C PRO A 32 -17.02 0.52 11.01
N LYS A 33 -16.10 0.33 11.98
CA LYS A 33 -14.84 1.09 12.04
C LYS A 33 -13.90 0.75 10.89
N VAL A 34 -13.91 -0.48 10.41
CA VAL A 34 -13.16 -0.90 9.22
C VAL A 34 -13.63 -0.11 7.99
N LEU A 35 -14.95 -0.04 7.76
CA LEU A 35 -15.52 0.70 6.63
C LEU A 35 -15.27 2.21 6.73
N GLU A 36 -15.35 2.77 7.95
CA GLU A 36 -15.06 4.18 8.22
C GLU A 36 -13.59 4.50 7.92
N PHE A 37 -12.66 3.63 8.33
CA PHE A 37 -11.24 3.78 8.03
C PHE A 37 -10.95 3.71 6.53
N GLU A 38 -11.55 2.77 5.81
CA GLU A 38 -11.43 2.67 4.35
C GLU A 38 -11.92 3.95 3.65
N LYS A 39 -13.01 4.56 4.13
CA LYS A 39 -13.50 5.86 3.64
C LYS A 39 -12.51 6.99 3.92
N GLU A 40 -11.89 7.03 5.10
CA GLU A 40 -10.88 8.05 5.42
C GLU A 40 -9.61 7.91 4.57
N ILE A 41 -9.17 6.68 4.27
CA ILE A 41 -8.08 6.43 3.31
C ILE A 41 -8.50 6.91 1.92
N SER A 42 -9.71 6.57 1.46
CA SER A 42 -10.26 7.04 0.17
C SER A 42 -10.24 8.57 0.06
N LYS A 43 -10.70 9.28 1.09
CA LYS A 43 -10.68 10.76 1.13
C LYS A 43 -9.24 11.30 1.10
N THR A 44 -8.34 10.70 1.87
CA THR A 44 -6.95 11.14 1.99
C THR A 44 -6.19 10.98 0.69
N THR A 45 -6.41 9.90 -0.05
CA THR A 45 -5.71 9.57 -1.29
C THR A 45 -6.45 10.01 -2.55
N GLY A 46 -7.73 10.34 -2.45
CA GLY A 46 -8.59 10.61 -3.62
C GLY A 46 -8.93 9.36 -4.43
N CYS A 47 -8.66 8.17 -3.91
CA CYS A 47 -9.01 6.91 -4.55
C CYS A 47 -10.46 6.54 -4.26
N LYS A 48 -11.16 5.99 -5.25
CA LYS A 48 -12.56 5.58 -5.11
C LYS A 48 -12.72 4.27 -4.34
N TYR A 49 -11.76 3.36 -4.43
CA TYR A 49 -11.85 2.01 -3.89
C TYR A 49 -10.64 1.72 -3.00
N SER A 50 -10.84 1.69 -1.69
CA SER A 50 -9.83 1.38 -0.68
C SER A 50 -10.26 0.17 0.14
N LEU A 51 -9.38 -0.79 0.32
CA LEU A 51 -9.61 -2.04 1.05
C LEU A 51 -8.53 -2.23 2.11
N SER A 52 -8.89 -2.14 3.37
CA SER A 52 -7.97 -2.39 4.47
C SER A 52 -7.71 -3.88 4.68
N CYS A 53 -6.52 -4.22 5.16
CA CYS A 53 -6.12 -5.57 5.54
C CYS A 53 -5.17 -5.54 6.75
N ASN A 54 -4.78 -6.71 7.25
CA ASN A 54 -4.03 -6.83 8.49
C ASN A 54 -2.54 -6.46 8.39
N SER A 55 -1.98 -6.28 7.18
CA SER A 55 -0.60 -5.79 6.99
C SER A 55 -0.35 -5.33 5.57
N GLY A 56 0.73 -4.54 5.34
CA GLY A 56 1.19 -4.22 3.98
C GLY A 56 1.58 -5.46 3.18
N THR A 57 2.18 -6.46 3.82
CA THR A 57 2.52 -7.76 3.21
C THR A 57 1.27 -8.47 2.69
N SER A 58 0.21 -8.52 3.50
CA SER A 58 -1.08 -9.09 3.08
C SER A 58 -1.70 -8.30 1.94
N ALA A 59 -1.50 -6.98 1.89
CA ALA A 59 -1.97 -6.16 0.77
C ALA A 59 -1.29 -6.56 -0.55
N ILE A 60 0.04 -6.77 -0.54
CA ILE A 60 0.79 -7.27 -1.71
C ILE A 60 0.29 -8.66 -2.10
N PHE A 61 0.12 -9.56 -1.13
CA PHE A 61 -0.33 -10.93 -1.39
C PHE A 61 -1.75 -10.98 -1.95
N LEU A 62 -2.68 -10.23 -1.38
CA LEU A 62 -4.05 -10.09 -1.91
C LEU A 62 -4.04 -9.57 -3.36
N THR A 63 -3.17 -8.60 -3.67
CA THR A 63 -3.03 -8.07 -5.03
C THR A 63 -2.51 -9.17 -5.98
N ALA A 64 -1.51 -9.93 -5.56
CA ALA A 64 -0.96 -11.03 -6.34
C ALA A 64 -1.99 -12.14 -6.60
N LEU A 65 -2.73 -12.56 -5.58
CA LEU A 65 -3.82 -13.54 -5.71
C LEU A 65 -4.96 -13.03 -6.60
N MET A 66 -5.35 -11.77 -6.43
CA MET A 66 -6.38 -11.13 -7.24
C MET A 66 -5.99 -11.10 -8.72
N LEU A 67 -4.73 -10.84 -9.04
CA LEU A 67 -4.16 -10.89 -10.39
C LEU A 67 -3.97 -12.32 -10.90
N LYS A 68 -4.18 -13.34 -10.07
CA LYS A 68 -3.90 -14.75 -10.37
C LYS A 68 -2.45 -14.97 -10.81
N LEU A 69 -1.51 -14.31 -10.11
CA LEU A 69 -0.09 -14.52 -10.36
C LEU A 69 0.30 -15.96 -10.04
N LYS A 70 1.14 -16.53 -10.88
CA LYS A 70 1.53 -17.94 -10.82
C LYS A 70 2.97 -18.15 -11.29
N LYS A 71 3.45 -19.36 -11.13
CA LYS A 71 4.78 -19.79 -11.60
C LYS A 71 5.01 -19.37 -13.05
N GLY A 72 6.16 -18.71 -13.28
CA GLY A 72 6.60 -18.22 -14.58
C GLY A 72 6.05 -16.84 -15.00
N ASP A 73 5.15 -16.21 -14.24
CA ASP A 73 4.78 -14.81 -14.49
C ASP A 73 5.98 -13.89 -14.17
N ASN A 74 6.30 -12.96 -15.07
CA ASN A 74 7.44 -12.07 -14.93
C ASN A 74 7.03 -10.80 -14.18
N ILE A 75 7.74 -10.51 -13.10
CA ILE A 75 7.53 -9.35 -12.23
C ILE A 75 8.83 -8.58 -12.11
N ILE A 76 8.79 -7.25 -12.22
CA ILE A 76 9.94 -6.39 -11.93
C ILE A 76 9.67 -5.62 -10.64
N ILE A 77 10.64 -5.62 -9.73
CA ILE A 77 10.61 -4.82 -8.49
C ILE A 77 11.91 -3.99 -8.38
N PRO A 78 11.90 -2.87 -7.64
CA PRO A 78 13.13 -2.13 -7.35
C PRO A 78 14.10 -2.99 -6.53
N ASN A 79 15.40 -2.89 -6.80
CA ASN A 79 16.44 -3.56 -6.03
C ASN A 79 16.50 -3.06 -4.57
N ILE A 80 16.21 -1.77 -4.34
CA ILE A 80 16.00 -1.23 -2.98
C ILE A 80 14.50 -1.20 -2.71
N ASN A 81 14.03 -2.17 -1.93
CA ASN A 81 12.66 -2.28 -1.47
C ASN A 81 12.61 -3.11 -0.17
N PHE A 82 11.50 -3.03 0.57
CA PHE A 82 11.26 -3.97 1.64
C PHE A 82 11.02 -5.37 1.06
N VAL A 83 11.59 -6.37 1.70
CA VAL A 83 11.64 -7.76 1.21
C VAL A 83 10.28 -8.40 0.94
N ALA A 84 9.19 -7.85 1.48
CA ALA A 84 7.84 -8.42 1.34
C ALA A 84 7.42 -8.61 -0.13
N SER A 85 7.74 -7.66 -1.03
CA SER A 85 7.42 -7.79 -2.45
C SER A 85 8.14 -8.99 -3.07
N PHE A 86 9.46 -9.12 -2.82
CA PHE A 86 10.24 -10.25 -3.31
C PHE A 86 9.69 -11.58 -2.79
N ASN A 87 9.49 -11.67 -1.47
CA ASN A 87 9.04 -12.91 -0.82
C ASN A 87 7.70 -13.39 -1.38
N ILE A 88 6.72 -12.50 -1.54
CA ILE A 88 5.38 -12.86 -2.03
C ILE A 88 5.43 -13.36 -3.47
N PHE A 89 6.10 -12.65 -4.37
CA PHE A 89 6.15 -13.05 -5.77
C PHE A 89 7.00 -14.32 -5.96
N SER A 90 8.10 -14.45 -5.24
CA SER A 90 8.94 -15.65 -5.23
C SER A 90 8.17 -16.86 -4.67
N PHE A 91 7.43 -16.69 -3.58
CA PHE A 91 6.59 -17.74 -2.99
C PHE A 91 5.53 -18.27 -3.99
N LEU A 92 4.98 -17.39 -4.83
CA LEU A 92 4.04 -17.78 -5.89
C LEU A 92 4.71 -18.38 -7.13
N GLY A 93 6.05 -18.53 -7.12
CA GLY A 93 6.84 -19.08 -8.22
C GLY A 93 6.97 -18.13 -9.42
N CYS A 94 6.73 -16.83 -9.24
CA CYS A 94 6.99 -15.85 -10.27
C CYS A 94 8.50 -15.69 -10.54
N ASN A 95 8.86 -15.34 -11.77
CA ASN A 95 10.19 -14.86 -12.10
C ASN A 95 10.30 -13.40 -11.63
N VAL A 96 11.05 -13.15 -10.56
CA VAL A 96 11.23 -11.82 -9.99
C VAL A 96 12.55 -11.24 -10.46
N TYR A 97 12.48 -10.12 -11.19
CA TYR A 97 13.63 -9.39 -11.69
C TYR A 97 13.82 -8.12 -10.89
N LEU A 98 15.07 -7.75 -10.63
CA LEU A 98 15.43 -6.57 -9.87
C LEU A 98 15.84 -5.46 -10.83
N ALA A 99 15.08 -4.36 -10.86
CA ALA A 99 15.50 -3.15 -11.56
C ALA A 99 16.46 -2.36 -10.68
N ASP A 100 17.53 -1.86 -11.25
CA ASP A 100 18.48 -1.03 -10.53
C ASP A 100 17.85 0.30 -10.11
N VAL A 101 18.52 0.99 -9.20
CA VAL A 101 18.02 2.24 -8.62
C VAL A 101 18.96 3.39 -8.91
N ASP A 102 18.40 4.57 -9.03
CA ASP A 102 19.17 5.82 -9.11
C ASP A 102 19.91 6.06 -7.78
N ASN A 103 21.20 6.33 -7.85
CA ASN A 103 22.06 6.47 -6.67
C ASN A 103 21.75 7.70 -5.80
N ARG A 104 21.02 8.68 -6.29
CA ARG A 104 20.63 9.90 -5.57
C ARG A 104 19.33 9.74 -4.83
N THR A 105 18.40 8.94 -5.37
CA THR A 105 17.05 8.78 -4.85
C THR A 105 16.81 7.41 -4.20
N GLY A 106 17.62 6.39 -4.54
CA GLY A 106 17.41 5.03 -4.12
C GLY A 106 16.17 4.38 -4.75
N GLN A 107 15.61 4.96 -5.82
CA GLN A 107 14.40 4.48 -6.47
C GLN A 107 14.68 3.94 -7.86
N ALA A 108 13.94 2.92 -8.28
CA ALA A 108 13.95 2.51 -9.68
C ALA A 108 13.45 3.64 -10.58
N THR A 109 14.09 3.80 -11.73
CA THR A 109 13.71 4.79 -12.75
C THR A 109 12.98 4.10 -13.91
N PRO A 110 12.28 4.84 -14.77
CA PRO A 110 11.72 4.30 -16.01
C PRO A 110 12.77 3.61 -16.87
N ASP A 111 13.97 4.19 -16.97
CA ASP A 111 15.07 3.64 -17.75
C ASP A 111 15.57 2.32 -17.16
N SER A 112 15.73 2.23 -15.83
CA SER A 112 16.15 0.98 -15.18
C SER A 112 15.12 -0.16 -15.34
N ILE A 113 13.83 0.16 -15.36
CA ILE A 113 12.78 -0.82 -15.68
C ILE A 113 12.92 -1.30 -17.14
N ILE A 114 13.11 -0.38 -18.09
CA ILE A 114 13.26 -0.70 -19.52
C ILE A 114 14.54 -1.50 -19.76
N GLU A 115 15.64 -1.12 -19.11
CA GLU A 115 16.92 -1.84 -19.18
C GLU A 115 16.77 -3.26 -18.64
N CYS A 116 16.14 -3.43 -17.49
CA CYS A 116 15.84 -4.74 -16.93
C CYS A 116 15.04 -5.61 -17.93
N ILE A 117 13.99 -5.06 -18.58
CA ILE A 117 13.22 -5.79 -19.60
C ILE A 117 14.11 -6.26 -20.75
N LYS A 118 15.01 -5.39 -21.25
CA LYS A 118 15.90 -5.69 -22.37
C LYS A 118 16.97 -6.72 -21.98
N LYS A 119 17.67 -6.50 -20.88
CA LYS A 119 18.78 -7.34 -20.38
C LYS A 119 18.30 -8.75 -20.09
N GLU A 120 17.19 -8.89 -19.39
CA GLU A 120 16.60 -10.17 -19.02
C GLU A 120 15.70 -10.78 -20.12
N LYS A 121 15.62 -10.13 -21.29
CA LYS A 121 14.84 -10.58 -22.47
C LYS A 121 13.39 -10.91 -22.12
N ILE A 122 12.75 -10.09 -21.26
CA ILE A 122 11.39 -10.32 -20.76
C ILE A 122 10.38 -10.11 -21.90
N LYS A 123 9.84 -11.20 -22.44
CA LYS A 123 8.86 -11.16 -23.56
C LYS A 123 7.49 -10.66 -23.11
N LYS A 124 7.07 -11.00 -21.90
CA LYS A 124 5.75 -10.63 -21.36
C LYS A 124 5.90 -10.24 -19.91
N LEU A 125 5.89 -8.95 -19.65
CA LEU A 125 5.85 -8.41 -18.28
C LEU A 125 4.42 -8.48 -17.76
N LYS A 126 4.22 -9.07 -16.59
CA LYS A 126 2.90 -9.17 -15.95
C LYS A 126 2.61 -7.96 -15.06
N CYS A 127 3.59 -7.58 -14.26
CA CYS A 127 3.49 -6.46 -13.33
C CYS A 127 4.88 -5.87 -13.08
N PHE A 128 4.95 -4.57 -12.86
CA PHE A 128 6.10 -3.95 -12.21
C PHE A 128 5.67 -3.18 -10.97
N VAL A 129 6.60 -3.06 -10.04
CA VAL A 129 6.42 -2.36 -8.76
C VAL A 129 7.28 -1.11 -8.76
N THR A 130 6.76 0.00 -8.26
CA THR A 130 7.53 1.19 -7.89
C THR A 130 7.42 1.41 -6.41
N MET A 131 8.49 1.94 -5.78
CA MET A 131 8.50 2.21 -4.34
C MET A 131 9.03 3.63 -4.12
N PRO A 132 8.15 4.60 -3.82
CA PRO A 132 8.55 5.97 -3.53
C PRO A 132 9.22 6.04 -2.15
N LEU A 133 10.54 5.85 -2.15
CA LEU A 133 11.36 5.85 -0.94
C LEU A 133 11.25 7.20 -0.23
N GLY A 134 10.99 7.18 1.08
CA GLY A 134 10.76 8.40 1.86
C GLY A 134 9.51 9.19 1.47
N GLY A 135 8.66 8.67 0.58
CA GLY A 135 7.44 9.33 0.11
C GLY A 135 7.65 10.26 -1.09
N LEU A 136 8.81 10.20 -1.74
CA LEU A 136 9.12 10.98 -2.95
C LEU A 136 8.60 10.26 -4.20
N LEU A 137 7.58 10.81 -4.86
CA LEU A 137 7.04 10.29 -6.11
C LEU A 137 7.65 11.02 -7.30
N THR A 138 8.38 10.30 -8.14
CA THR A 138 9.03 10.81 -9.36
C THR A 138 8.62 9.99 -10.58
N ASN A 139 8.77 10.55 -11.76
CA ASN A 139 8.64 9.85 -13.05
C ASN A 139 7.29 9.14 -13.27
N ILE A 140 6.22 9.65 -12.68
CA ILE A 140 4.89 9.01 -12.71
C ILE A 140 4.34 8.94 -14.14
N GLU A 141 4.61 9.95 -14.97
CA GLU A 141 4.17 9.99 -16.36
C GLU A 141 4.87 8.93 -17.21
N GLU A 142 6.16 8.75 -17.01
CA GLU A 142 6.98 7.77 -17.71
C GLU A 142 6.60 6.34 -17.29
N PHE A 143 6.38 6.08 -16.00
CA PHE A 143 5.87 4.78 -15.52
C PHE A 143 4.49 4.46 -16.08
N TYR A 144 3.60 5.46 -16.17
CA TYR A 144 2.32 5.31 -16.83
C TYR A 144 2.47 4.91 -18.31
N ASN A 145 3.44 5.49 -19.02
CA ASN A 145 3.74 5.15 -20.40
C ASN A 145 4.29 3.71 -20.53
N ILE A 146 5.17 3.27 -19.62
CA ILE A 146 5.66 1.87 -19.55
C ILE A 146 4.48 0.92 -19.38
N ARG A 147 3.61 1.19 -18.39
CA ARG A 147 2.41 0.40 -18.15
C ARG A 147 1.58 0.21 -19.42
N LYS A 148 1.34 1.29 -20.18
CA LYS A 148 0.57 1.25 -21.45
C LYS A 148 1.32 0.50 -22.55
N LYS A 149 2.60 0.80 -22.73
CA LYS A 149 3.43 0.20 -23.81
C LYS A 149 3.53 -1.32 -23.64
N TYR A 150 3.80 -1.81 -22.44
CA TYR A 150 3.97 -3.24 -22.16
C TYR A 150 2.67 -3.95 -21.79
N LYS A 151 1.53 -3.24 -21.73
CA LYS A 151 0.20 -3.78 -21.37
C LYS A 151 0.26 -4.61 -20.08
N CYS A 152 1.03 -4.15 -19.11
CA CYS A 152 1.24 -4.80 -17.81
C CYS A 152 0.53 -4.03 -16.69
N PHE A 153 0.45 -4.64 -15.50
CA PHE A 153 -0.02 -3.95 -14.31
C PHE A 153 1.11 -3.13 -13.68
N TRP A 154 0.73 -2.01 -13.07
CA TRP A 154 1.62 -1.20 -12.26
C TRP A 154 1.09 -1.12 -10.84
N MET A 155 1.90 -1.60 -9.88
CA MET A 155 1.65 -1.53 -8.45
C MET A 155 2.62 -0.53 -7.81
N GLU A 156 2.07 0.47 -7.12
CA GLU A 156 2.84 1.39 -6.30
C GLU A 156 2.91 0.85 -4.86
N ASP A 157 4.09 0.54 -4.36
CA ASP A 157 4.32 0.30 -2.95
C ASP A 157 4.45 1.65 -2.23
N ASN A 158 3.32 2.25 -1.91
CA ASN A 158 3.21 3.56 -1.28
C ASN A 158 3.29 3.49 0.26
N CYS A 159 3.95 2.46 0.81
CA CYS A 159 4.10 2.29 2.27
C CYS A 159 4.83 3.47 2.95
N HIS A 160 5.53 4.33 2.20
CA HIS A 160 6.16 5.55 2.71
C HIS A 160 5.45 6.84 2.25
N ALA A 161 4.41 6.75 1.42
CA ALA A 161 3.91 7.91 0.67
C ALA A 161 2.47 8.35 1.05
N LEU A 162 1.88 7.84 2.14
CA LEU A 162 0.57 8.31 2.56
C LEU A 162 0.62 9.79 2.90
N GLY A 163 -0.16 10.60 2.16
CA GLY A 163 -0.21 12.05 2.29
C GLY A 163 0.80 12.80 1.44
N SER A 164 1.58 12.12 0.59
CA SER A 164 2.42 12.74 -0.43
C SER A 164 1.60 13.12 -1.66
N ASP A 165 2.06 14.13 -2.38
CA ASP A 165 1.52 14.57 -3.65
C ASP A 165 2.56 14.34 -4.77
N TYR A 166 2.09 14.26 -6.02
CA TYR A 166 2.93 14.22 -7.21
C TYR A 166 2.34 15.09 -8.33
N ILE A 167 3.16 15.43 -9.33
CA ILE A 167 2.72 16.18 -10.50
C ILE A 167 2.56 15.22 -11.68
N PHE A 168 1.42 15.26 -12.35
CA PHE A 168 1.15 14.58 -13.60
C PHE A 168 0.52 15.56 -14.59
N LYS A 169 1.16 15.79 -15.75
CA LYS A 169 0.68 16.76 -16.76
C LYS A 169 0.27 18.10 -16.15
N LYS A 170 1.15 18.68 -15.31
CA LYS A 170 0.93 19.95 -14.60
C LYS A 170 -0.20 19.96 -13.56
N LYS A 171 -0.82 18.82 -13.25
CA LYS A 171 -1.83 18.70 -12.19
C LYS A 171 -1.23 18.03 -10.96
N ILE A 172 -1.59 18.55 -9.78
CA ILE A 172 -1.21 17.94 -8.50
C ILE A 172 -2.20 16.81 -8.21
N GLU A 173 -1.64 15.64 -7.96
CA GLU A 173 -2.38 14.41 -7.65
C GLU A 173 -1.83 13.79 -6.36
N LYS A 174 -2.65 13.02 -5.68
CA LYS A 174 -2.27 12.39 -4.41
C LYS A 174 -1.70 11.00 -4.61
N ALA A 175 -0.64 10.68 -3.85
CA ALA A 175 -0.15 9.31 -3.74
C ALA A 175 -1.29 8.35 -3.38
N GLY A 176 -1.38 7.25 -4.11
CA GLY A 176 -2.42 6.25 -3.89
C GLY A 176 -3.77 6.57 -4.51
N SER A 177 -3.90 7.62 -5.31
CA SER A 177 -5.16 7.93 -6.02
C SER A 177 -5.55 6.88 -7.06
N CYS A 178 -4.60 6.05 -7.49
CA CYS A 178 -4.74 5.07 -8.57
C CYS A 178 -5.26 5.67 -9.89
N LYS A 179 -5.05 6.96 -10.13
CA LYS A 179 -5.40 7.60 -11.40
C LYS A 179 -4.53 7.10 -12.54
N HIS A 180 -3.29 6.73 -12.25
CA HIS A 180 -2.29 6.35 -13.24
C HIS A 180 -1.78 4.92 -13.05
N SER A 181 -1.61 4.46 -11.80
CA SER A 181 -1.32 3.07 -11.44
C SER A 181 -2.58 2.20 -11.37
N ASP A 182 -2.44 0.90 -11.28
CA ASP A 182 -3.57 -0.03 -11.11
C ASP A 182 -3.89 -0.28 -9.64
N PHE A 183 -2.83 -0.34 -8.83
CA PHE A 183 -2.88 -0.62 -7.39
C PHE A 183 -1.92 0.26 -6.65
N SER A 184 -2.30 0.65 -5.43
CA SER A 184 -1.42 1.32 -4.50
C SER A 184 -1.52 0.66 -3.13
N ILE A 185 -0.38 0.28 -2.58
CA ILE A 185 -0.26 -0.45 -1.32
C ILE A 185 0.17 0.50 -0.21
N PHE A 186 -0.46 0.41 0.95
CA PHE A 186 -0.07 1.11 2.17
C PHE A 186 0.17 0.15 3.30
N SER A 187 1.08 0.52 4.19
CA SER A 187 1.33 -0.13 5.48
C SER A 187 1.07 0.85 6.62
N PHE A 188 0.51 0.34 7.69
CA PHE A 188 0.24 1.10 8.92
C PHE A 188 1.00 0.54 10.12
N HIS A 189 2.16 -0.10 9.87
CA HIS A 189 3.12 -0.48 10.90
C HIS A 189 3.60 0.77 11.67
N PRO A 190 4.03 0.69 12.94
CA PRO A 190 4.37 1.83 13.81
C PRO A 190 5.35 2.86 13.24
N ILE A 191 6.27 2.45 12.35
CA ILE A 191 7.26 3.36 11.74
C ILE A 191 6.70 4.17 10.54
N LYS A 192 5.49 3.86 10.05
CA LYS A 192 4.90 4.49 8.87
C LYS A 192 4.33 5.88 9.18
N ALA A 193 3.67 6.52 8.20
CA ALA A 193 3.11 7.86 8.36
C ALA A 193 2.03 7.94 9.44
N ILE A 194 1.21 6.89 9.54
CA ILE A 194 0.26 6.62 10.62
C ILE A 194 0.40 5.16 11.05
N THR A 195 -0.14 4.81 12.21
CA THR A 195 -0.16 3.42 12.66
C THR A 195 -1.55 2.93 13.02
N THR A 196 -1.77 1.63 12.80
CA THR A 196 -2.89 0.84 13.33
C THR A 196 -2.37 -0.35 14.13
N PHE A 197 -1.17 -0.21 14.74
CA PHE A 197 -0.32 -1.27 15.28
C PHE A 197 0.22 -2.14 14.13
N GLU A 198 -0.54 -3.08 13.65
CA GLU A 198 -0.39 -3.73 12.36
C GLU A 198 -1.57 -3.35 11.46
N GLY A 199 -1.32 -3.23 10.15
CA GLY A 199 -2.34 -2.92 9.16
C GLY A 199 -1.77 -2.61 7.80
N GLY A 200 -2.63 -2.70 6.80
CA GLY A 200 -2.36 -2.33 5.43
C GLY A 200 -3.62 -1.89 4.71
N CYS A 201 -3.44 -1.38 3.52
CA CYS A 201 -4.54 -1.02 2.63
C CYS A 201 -4.12 -1.18 1.18
N ILE A 202 -5.07 -1.54 0.35
CA ILE A 202 -4.94 -1.54 -1.11
C ILE A 202 -5.93 -0.55 -1.67
N ASN A 203 -5.44 0.39 -2.46
CA ASN A 203 -6.27 1.22 -3.32
C ASN A 203 -6.31 0.64 -4.72
N PHE A 204 -7.46 0.72 -5.37
CA PHE A 204 -7.70 0.11 -6.68
C PHE A 204 -8.20 1.14 -7.68
N ARG A 205 -7.71 1.06 -8.92
CA ARG A 205 -8.28 1.77 -10.06
C ARG A 205 -9.67 1.23 -10.39
N ASP A 206 -9.82 -0.10 -10.46
CA ASP A 206 -11.01 -0.77 -10.97
C ASP A 206 -11.85 -1.41 -9.88
N LYS A 207 -13.17 -1.20 -9.96
CA LYS A 207 -14.15 -1.82 -9.07
C LYS A 207 -14.08 -3.35 -9.08
N LYS A 208 -13.87 -3.95 -10.26
CA LYS A 208 -13.78 -5.42 -10.41
C LYS A 208 -12.65 -6.01 -9.54
N HIS A 209 -11.49 -5.35 -9.53
CA HIS A 209 -10.36 -5.78 -8.72
C HIS A 209 -10.64 -5.61 -7.21
N PHE A 210 -11.25 -4.49 -6.83
CA PHE A 210 -11.67 -4.24 -5.45
C PHE A 210 -12.63 -5.30 -4.94
N GLU A 211 -13.71 -5.61 -5.67
CA GLU A 211 -14.69 -6.62 -5.25
C GLU A 211 -14.06 -8.02 -5.11
N LYS A 212 -13.18 -8.38 -6.05
CA LYS A 212 -12.48 -9.66 -5.97
C LYS A 212 -11.52 -9.73 -4.77
N ALA A 213 -10.75 -8.66 -4.52
CA ALA A 213 -9.86 -8.59 -3.36
C ALA A 213 -10.62 -8.63 -2.03
N LYS A 214 -11.81 -8.03 -1.95
CA LYS A 214 -12.71 -8.08 -0.80
C LYS A 214 -13.14 -9.50 -0.45
N LEU A 215 -13.45 -10.31 -1.46
CA LEU A 215 -13.74 -11.73 -1.27
C LEU A 215 -12.51 -12.51 -0.79
N LEU A 216 -11.35 -12.32 -1.46
CA LEU A 216 -10.10 -12.97 -1.11
C LEU A 216 -9.65 -12.64 0.33
N ARG A 217 -9.86 -11.39 0.79
CA ARG A 217 -9.57 -10.94 2.16
C ARG A 217 -10.37 -11.69 3.22
N SER A 218 -11.55 -12.23 2.87
CA SER A 218 -12.55 -12.76 3.82
C SER A 218 -13.02 -14.15 3.41
N HIS A 219 -12.08 -15.09 3.18
CA HIS A 219 -12.32 -16.51 2.90
C HIS A 219 -13.12 -16.82 1.61
N GLY A 220 -13.34 -15.84 0.72
CA GLY A 220 -14.18 -16.05 -0.46
C GLY A 220 -15.67 -16.24 -0.17
N ILE A 221 -16.11 -15.82 0.99
CA ILE A 221 -17.47 -16.01 1.49
C ILE A 221 -18.42 -14.95 0.92
N VAL A 222 -19.55 -15.40 0.40
CA VAL A 222 -20.73 -14.57 0.07
C VAL A 222 -21.85 -14.96 1.00
N ARG A 223 -22.30 -14.04 1.86
CA ARG A 223 -23.38 -14.28 2.82
C ARG A 223 -24.73 -14.09 2.14
N LYS A 224 -25.68 -14.95 2.51
CA LYS A 224 -27.09 -14.86 2.14
C LYS A 224 -27.86 -14.02 3.19
N LYS A 225 -29.17 -14.19 3.25
CA LYS A 225 -30.03 -13.45 4.16
C LYS A 225 -29.70 -13.69 5.63
N ASN A 226 -29.43 -14.94 6.01
CA ASN A 226 -29.06 -15.31 7.38
C ASN A 226 -27.54 -15.30 7.54
N TYR A 227 -27.05 -14.87 8.70
CA TYR A 227 -25.60 -14.74 8.96
C TYR A 227 -24.85 -16.07 8.83
N TRP A 228 -25.47 -17.18 9.18
CA TRP A 228 -24.91 -18.54 9.12
C TRP A 228 -25.02 -19.18 7.71
N ASP A 229 -25.80 -18.60 6.82
CA ASP A 229 -25.99 -19.12 5.46
C ASP A 229 -25.07 -18.38 4.49
N TYR A 230 -24.11 -19.10 3.92
CA TYR A 230 -23.13 -18.53 3.01
C TYR A 230 -22.60 -19.56 2.01
N ASP A 231 -22.17 -19.05 0.87
CA ASP A 231 -21.44 -19.83 -0.13
C ASP A 231 -19.96 -19.43 -0.13
N VAL A 232 -19.07 -20.39 -0.38
CA VAL A 232 -17.64 -20.14 -0.63
C VAL A 232 -17.42 -20.23 -2.13
N ILE A 233 -17.21 -19.09 -2.77
CA ILE A 233 -17.13 -18.99 -4.23
C ILE A 233 -15.70 -18.93 -4.78
N LEU A 234 -14.71 -18.77 -3.92
CA LEU A 234 -13.27 -18.83 -4.24
C LEU A 234 -12.46 -19.11 -2.98
N ASN A 235 -11.23 -19.59 -3.16
CA ASN A 235 -10.28 -19.79 -2.07
C ASN A 235 -9.75 -18.44 -1.59
N GLY A 236 -10.18 -18.01 -0.43
CA GLY A 236 -9.75 -16.79 0.23
C GLY A 236 -9.09 -17.04 1.58
N PHE A 237 -8.66 -15.97 2.24
CA PHE A 237 -7.92 -16.02 3.49
C PHE A 237 -8.52 -15.09 4.53
N ASN A 238 -8.03 -15.15 5.76
CA ASN A 238 -8.34 -14.15 6.77
C ASN A 238 -7.24 -13.08 6.81
N PHE A 239 -7.41 -12.04 6.01
CA PHE A 239 -6.52 -10.88 6.02
C PHE A 239 -7.25 -9.60 6.47
N ARG A 240 -8.30 -9.74 7.25
CA ARG A 240 -9.11 -8.62 7.73
C ARG A 240 -8.35 -7.78 8.75
N LEU A 241 -8.49 -6.45 8.65
CA LEU A 241 -8.17 -5.54 9.74
C LEU A 241 -9.28 -5.63 10.80
N ASN A 242 -8.95 -5.55 12.08
CA ASN A 242 -9.94 -5.49 13.17
C ASN A 242 -10.43 -4.04 13.42
N ASP A 243 -11.56 -3.88 14.07
CA ASP A 243 -12.19 -2.58 14.30
C ASP A 243 -11.41 -1.71 15.29
N VAL A 244 -10.72 -2.30 16.26
CA VAL A 244 -9.88 -1.54 17.22
C VAL A 244 -8.74 -0.86 16.49
N SER A 245 -8.01 -1.61 15.65
CA SER A 245 -6.95 -1.07 14.80
C SER A 245 -7.47 0.01 13.84
N ALA A 246 -8.64 -0.22 13.23
CA ALA A 246 -9.28 0.75 12.35
C ALA A 246 -9.68 2.04 13.10
N ALA A 247 -10.19 1.93 14.33
CA ALA A 247 -10.54 3.09 15.15
C ALA A 247 -9.32 3.95 15.48
N VAL A 248 -8.18 3.32 15.82
CA VAL A 248 -6.90 4.03 16.00
C VAL A 248 -6.45 4.68 14.68
N GLY A 249 -6.54 3.96 13.55
CA GLY A 249 -6.21 4.50 12.23
C GLY A 249 -7.00 5.76 11.87
N ILE A 250 -8.29 5.80 12.17
CA ILE A 250 -9.16 6.97 11.97
C ILE A 250 -8.66 8.16 12.82
N SER A 251 -8.28 7.92 14.07
CA SER A 251 -7.72 8.96 14.94
C SER A 251 -6.37 9.48 14.40
N GLN A 252 -5.50 8.58 13.98
CA GLN A 252 -4.18 8.90 13.41
C GLN A 252 -4.26 9.74 12.13
N ILE A 253 -5.18 9.41 11.20
CA ILE A 253 -5.38 10.15 9.94
C ILE A 253 -5.69 11.63 10.20
N LYS A 254 -6.46 11.95 11.22
CA LYS A 254 -6.76 13.36 11.58
C LYS A 254 -5.51 14.19 11.85
N ARG A 255 -4.42 13.53 12.28
CA ARG A 255 -3.13 14.16 12.59
C ARG A 255 -2.07 13.97 11.50
N LEU A 256 -2.38 13.30 10.40
CA LEU A 256 -1.43 12.97 9.32
C LEU A 256 -0.65 14.21 8.85
N LYS A 257 -1.32 15.32 8.57
CA LYS A 257 -0.68 16.57 8.13
C LYS A 257 0.37 17.07 9.15
N LYS A 258 0.06 16.99 10.45
CA LYS A 258 0.99 17.37 11.54
C LYS A 258 2.22 16.44 11.57
N PHE A 259 2.02 15.14 11.37
CA PHE A 259 3.11 14.16 11.32
C PHE A 259 4.03 14.41 10.13
N ILE A 260 3.47 14.67 8.95
CA ILE A 260 4.23 14.97 7.73
C ILE A 260 5.04 16.26 7.91
N ALA A 261 4.42 17.34 8.38
CA ALA A 261 5.12 18.61 8.63
C ALA A 261 6.29 18.45 9.60
N LYS A 262 6.12 17.66 10.68
CA LYS A 262 7.22 17.38 11.63
C LYS A 262 8.35 16.61 10.97
N ARG A 263 8.06 15.58 10.17
CA ARG A 263 9.08 14.81 9.43
C ARG A 263 9.84 15.68 8.41
N GLN A 264 9.13 16.54 7.69
CA GLN A 264 9.74 17.50 6.76
C GLN A 264 10.67 18.49 7.47
N ASN A 265 10.27 19.00 8.64
CA ASN A 265 11.12 19.89 9.43
C ASN A 265 12.38 19.18 9.94
N ILE A 266 12.27 17.91 10.36
CA ILE A 266 13.43 17.10 10.75
C ILE A 266 14.36 16.90 9.55
N ALA A 267 13.84 16.54 8.37
CA ALA A 267 14.62 16.38 7.15
C ALA A 267 15.37 17.68 6.80
N LYS A 268 14.69 18.83 6.81
CA LYS A 268 15.33 20.15 6.59
C LYS A 268 16.48 20.41 7.58
N LEU A 269 16.32 20.01 8.85
CA LEU A 269 17.37 20.15 9.86
C LEU A 269 18.57 19.26 9.52
N TYR A 270 18.37 18.00 9.11
CA TYR A 270 19.45 17.13 8.64
C TYR A 270 20.20 17.75 7.46
N PHE A 271 19.51 18.23 6.44
CA PHE A 271 20.14 18.92 5.30
C PHE A 271 20.94 20.16 5.71
N LYS A 272 20.51 20.88 6.74
CA LYS A 272 21.24 22.04 7.25
C LYS A 272 22.51 21.66 8.04
N LEU A 273 22.46 20.57 8.81
CA LEU A 273 23.52 20.17 9.73
C LEU A 273 24.59 19.25 9.11
N LEU A 274 24.22 18.52 8.04
CA LEU A 274 25.10 17.56 7.37
C LEU A 274 25.66 18.08 6.05
N LYS A 275 25.77 19.41 5.90
CA LYS A 275 26.43 20.06 4.76
C LYS A 275 27.93 19.95 4.86
#